data_d1b55bf631f156f57dc942f754e9c8ec
#
_entry.id   d1b55bf631f156f57dc942f754e9c8ec
#
_cell.length_a   1.000
_cell.length_b   1.000
_cell.length_c   1.000
_cell.angle_alpha   90.00
_cell.angle_beta   90.00
_cell.angle_gamma   90.00
#
_symmetry.space_group_name_H-M   'P 1'
#
loop_
_entity.id
_entity.type
_entity.pdbx_description
1 polymer ?
#
loop_
_entity_poly.entity_id
_entity_poly.type
_entity_poly.pdbx_seq_one_letter_code
_entity_poly.pdbx_strand_id
1 'polypeptide(L)'
;MNYNEIARMATAGINFFSDANGMFKCITQQGGVEIIGGEEVTKPEISVMIKGLVRSPRTREVDGETIRVTDKLGIFTNETEIKNGYQIEVDGERYVVVEARPVRQTNITAAYRPILRRIAVHG
;
A
#
# COMPACT_ATOMS: atom_id res chain seq x y z
N MET A 1 -11.83 2.86 -9.50
CA MET A 1 -11.98 4.09 -8.71
C MET A 1 -11.34 5.24 -9.45
N ASN A 2 -11.97 6.37 -9.45
CA ASN A 2 -11.44 7.55 -10.09
C ASN A 2 -11.11 8.65 -9.06
N TYR A 3 -10.51 9.72 -9.52
CA TYR A 3 -10.10 10.83 -8.66
C TYR A 3 -11.27 11.46 -7.90
N ASN A 4 -12.45 11.52 -8.50
CA ASN A 4 -13.63 12.10 -7.86
C ASN A 4 -14.11 11.29 -6.66
N GLU A 5 -14.01 9.97 -6.72
CA GLU A 5 -14.35 9.10 -5.59
C GLU A 5 -13.38 9.30 -4.44
N ILE A 6 -12.09 9.42 -4.73
CA ILE A 6 -11.06 9.70 -3.73
C ILE A 6 -11.34 11.06 -3.07
N ALA A 7 -11.66 12.08 -3.85
CA ALA A 7 -11.98 13.40 -3.33
C ALA A 7 -13.22 13.39 -2.45
N ARG A 8 -14.25 12.64 -2.82
CA ARG A 8 -15.47 12.50 -2.00
C ARG A 8 -15.19 11.84 -0.66
N MET A 9 -14.32 10.85 -0.62
CA MET A 9 -13.93 10.21 0.62
C MET A 9 -13.19 11.18 1.55
N ALA A 10 -12.31 12.00 0.99
CA ALA A 10 -11.62 13.05 1.76
C ALA A 10 -12.61 14.05 2.33
N THR A 11 -13.63 14.43 1.56
CA THR A 11 -14.67 15.38 1.99
C THR A 11 -15.52 14.82 3.13
N ALA A 12 -15.63 13.51 3.27
CA ALA A 12 -16.41 12.87 4.33
C ALA A 12 -15.77 12.96 5.72
N GLY A 13 -14.65 13.65 5.87
CA GLY A 13 -14.02 13.87 7.17
C GLY A 13 -13.18 12.70 7.67
N ILE A 14 -12.76 11.80 6.80
CA ILE A 14 -11.88 10.70 7.14
C ILE A 14 -10.45 11.24 7.19
N ASN A 15 -9.69 10.83 8.21
CA ASN A 15 -8.28 11.20 8.31
C ASN A 15 -7.47 10.44 7.27
N PHE A 16 -6.90 11.19 6.33
CA PHE A 16 -6.02 10.64 5.32
C PHE A 16 -4.58 11.05 5.55
N PHE A 17 -3.68 10.14 5.23
CA PHE A 17 -2.27 10.45 5.08
C PHE A 17 -2.01 10.53 3.59
N SER A 18 -1.71 11.71 3.08
CA SER A 18 -1.38 11.86 1.68
C SER A 18 0.04 12.35 1.54
N ASP A 19 0.79 11.71 0.70
CA ASP A 19 2.04 12.26 0.20
C ASP A 19 1.71 13.29 -0.88
N ALA A 20 2.71 14.04 -1.34
CA ALA A 20 2.51 15.10 -2.30
C ALA A 20 1.60 14.66 -3.46
N ASN A 21 0.46 15.35 -3.62
CA ASN A 21 -0.52 15.10 -4.69
C ASN A 21 -1.18 13.72 -4.65
N GLY A 22 -1.21 13.05 -3.48
CA GLY A 22 -1.82 11.73 -3.37
C GLY A 22 -1.03 10.63 -4.05
N MET A 23 0.27 10.81 -4.21
CA MET A 23 1.16 9.80 -4.78
C MET A 23 1.97 9.14 -3.68
N PHE A 24 2.14 7.83 -3.80
CA PHE A 24 2.90 7.03 -2.84
C PHE A 24 3.93 6.19 -3.58
N LYS A 25 5.09 5.99 -2.95
CA LYS A 25 6.10 5.10 -3.49
C LYS A 25 5.74 3.66 -3.15
N CYS A 26 5.62 2.82 -4.17
CA CYS A 26 5.35 1.39 -4.03
C CYS A 26 6.58 0.62 -4.45
N ILE A 27 7.16 -0.13 -3.51
CA ILE A 27 8.34 -0.93 -3.77
C ILE A 27 7.86 -2.31 -4.21
N THR A 28 8.09 -2.64 -5.48
CA THR A 28 7.67 -3.91 -6.07
C THR A 28 8.75 -4.98 -5.96
N GLN A 29 10.00 -4.57 -5.78
CA GLN A 29 11.13 -5.46 -5.55
C GLN A 29 12.07 -4.80 -4.55
N GLN A 30 12.36 -5.50 -3.46
CA GLN A 30 13.33 -5.02 -2.49
C GLN A 30 14.74 -5.16 -3.03
N GLY A 31 15.59 -4.16 -2.73
CA GLY A 31 17.00 -4.26 -2.97
C GLY A 31 17.67 -5.21 -1.99
N GLY A 32 18.76 -5.79 -2.37
CA GLY A 32 19.52 -6.68 -1.52
C GLY A 32 20.55 -7.48 -2.29
N VAL A 33 21.20 -8.38 -1.56
CA VAL A 33 22.20 -9.27 -2.11
C VAL A 33 21.69 -10.70 -1.98
N GLU A 34 21.70 -11.43 -3.09
CA GLU A 34 21.37 -12.85 -3.12
C GLU A 34 22.58 -13.66 -3.56
N ILE A 35 22.68 -14.88 -3.09
CA ILE A 35 23.71 -15.83 -3.54
C ILE A 35 23.05 -16.77 -4.55
N ILE A 36 23.49 -16.69 -5.80
CA ILE A 36 22.99 -17.52 -6.88
C ILE A 36 24.18 -18.26 -7.48
N GLY A 37 24.17 -19.58 -7.40
CA GLY A 37 25.25 -20.40 -7.95
C GLY A 37 26.61 -20.14 -7.29
N GLY A 38 26.63 -19.75 -6.02
CA GLY A 38 27.85 -19.43 -5.27
C GLY A 38 28.39 -18.03 -5.47
N GLU A 39 27.71 -17.21 -6.28
CA GLU A 39 28.11 -15.82 -6.53
C GLU A 39 27.12 -14.84 -5.89
N GLU A 40 27.64 -13.74 -5.37
CA GLU A 40 26.78 -12.65 -4.86
C GLU A 40 26.20 -11.86 -6.03
N VAL A 41 24.89 -11.78 -6.07
CA VAL A 41 24.16 -10.98 -7.06
C VAL A 41 23.41 -9.88 -6.33
N THR A 42 23.70 -8.63 -6.69
CA THR A 42 22.99 -7.48 -6.13
C THR A 42 21.73 -7.23 -6.92
N LYS A 43 20.59 -7.24 -6.21
CA LYS A 43 19.30 -6.87 -6.79
C LYS A 43 19.01 -5.42 -6.46
N PRO A 44 18.68 -4.60 -7.47
CA PRO A 44 18.26 -3.22 -7.20
C PRO A 44 16.84 -3.18 -6.64
N GLU A 45 16.57 -2.17 -5.83
CA GLU A 45 15.20 -1.86 -5.43
C GLU A 45 14.45 -1.31 -6.64
N ILE A 46 13.27 -1.84 -6.90
CA ILE A 46 12.39 -1.37 -7.96
C ILE A 46 11.15 -0.78 -7.31
N SER A 47 10.82 0.43 -7.69
CA SER A 47 9.65 1.13 -7.18
C SER A 47 8.89 1.83 -8.28
N VAL A 48 7.60 2.02 -8.05
CA VAL A 48 6.72 2.80 -8.92
C VAL A 48 5.91 3.74 -8.06
N MET A 49 5.46 4.85 -8.62
CA MET A 49 4.54 5.74 -7.92
C MET A 49 3.12 5.28 -8.16
N ILE A 50 2.35 5.17 -7.09
CA ILE A 50 0.94 4.79 -7.15
C ILE A 50 0.09 5.93 -6.61
N LYS A 51 -1.11 6.04 -7.14
CA LYS A 51 -2.01 7.15 -6.81
C LYS A 51 -3.16 6.65 -5.95
N GLY A 52 -3.38 7.34 -4.84
CA GLY A 52 -4.46 6.98 -3.94
C GLY A 52 -4.42 7.74 -2.63
N LEU A 53 -5.06 7.16 -1.65
CA LEU A 53 -5.14 7.70 -0.30
C LEU A 53 -4.92 6.60 0.72
N VAL A 54 -4.36 6.97 1.87
CA VAL A 54 -4.15 6.05 2.99
C VAL A 54 -4.78 6.67 4.24
N ARG A 55 -5.46 5.85 5.02
CA ARG A 55 -6.10 6.29 6.27
C ARG A 55 -5.86 5.29 7.38
N SER A 56 -6.06 5.74 8.61
CA SER A 56 -6.08 4.84 9.76
C SER A 56 -7.41 4.08 9.79
N PRO A 57 -7.42 2.83 10.30
CA PRO A 57 -8.67 2.09 10.45
C PRO A 57 -9.56 2.73 11.51
N ARG A 58 -10.87 2.66 11.30
CA ARG A 58 -11.84 3.05 12.31
C ARG A 58 -11.91 1.96 13.39
N THR A 59 -12.31 2.33 14.60
CA THR A 59 -12.41 1.39 15.71
C THR A 59 -13.21 0.14 15.33
N ARG A 60 -14.32 0.30 14.62
CA ARG A 60 -15.18 -0.81 14.19
C ARG A 60 -14.56 -1.72 13.12
N GLU A 61 -13.50 -1.25 12.47
CA GLU A 61 -12.80 -2.03 11.44
C GLU A 61 -11.68 -2.88 12.03
N VAL A 62 -11.29 -2.61 13.26
CA VAL A 62 -10.19 -3.31 13.93
C VAL A 62 -10.71 -4.57 14.59
N ASP A 63 -10.26 -5.73 14.13
CA ASP A 63 -10.59 -7.03 14.74
C ASP A 63 -9.41 -7.65 15.49
N GLY A 64 -8.23 -7.03 15.38
CA GLY A 64 -7.01 -7.52 16.04
C GLY A 64 -6.26 -8.61 15.28
N GLU A 65 -6.88 -9.21 14.28
CA GLU A 65 -6.28 -10.28 13.46
C GLU A 65 -6.05 -9.81 12.03
N THR A 66 -7.11 -9.58 11.28
CA THR A 66 -7.03 -9.13 9.88
C THR A 66 -6.62 -7.68 9.81
N ILE A 67 -7.23 -6.83 10.63
CA ILE A 67 -6.91 -5.40 10.70
C ILE A 67 -6.53 -5.07 12.14
N ARG A 68 -5.30 -4.64 12.33
CA ARG A 68 -4.78 -4.21 13.64
C ARG A 68 -4.90 -2.71 13.80
N VAL A 69 -4.92 -2.24 15.03
CA VAL A 69 -5.05 -0.81 15.33
C VAL A 69 -3.92 0.03 14.71
N THR A 70 -2.74 -0.57 14.54
CA THR A 70 -1.56 0.11 13.96
C THR A 70 -1.48 -0.01 12.45
N ASP A 71 -2.37 -0.78 11.83
CA ASP A 71 -2.40 -0.91 10.38
C ASP A 71 -2.92 0.36 9.73
N LYS A 72 -2.67 0.50 8.43
CA LYS A 72 -3.27 1.54 7.59
C LYS A 72 -4.10 0.88 6.51
N LEU A 73 -5.12 1.57 6.06
CA LEU A 73 -5.97 1.14 4.96
C LEU A 73 -5.77 2.07 3.79
N GLY A 74 -5.47 1.50 2.64
CA GLY A 74 -5.25 2.27 1.42
C GLY A 74 -6.41 2.14 0.45
N ILE A 75 -6.50 3.11 -0.44
CA ILE A 75 -7.35 3.06 -1.62
C ILE A 75 -6.51 3.57 -2.78
N PHE A 76 -6.23 2.71 -3.74
CA PHE A 76 -5.37 3.05 -4.88
C PHE A 76 -6.06 2.76 -6.20
N THR A 77 -5.70 3.52 -7.22
CA THR A 77 -6.23 3.32 -8.57
C THR A 77 -5.70 2.02 -9.17
N ASN A 78 -6.33 1.58 -10.26
CA ASN A 78 -5.96 0.35 -10.95
C ASN A 78 -4.80 0.52 -11.94
N GLU A 79 -4.16 1.68 -11.98
CA GLU A 79 -3.07 1.95 -12.91
C GLU A 79 -1.86 1.06 -12.67
N THR A 80 -1.63 0.67 -11.42
CA THR A 80 -0.55 -0.23 -11.04
C THR A 80 -1.15 -1.41 -10.27
N GLU A 81 -0.78 -2.62 -10.65
CA GLU A 81 -1.18 -3.81 -9.91
C GLU A 81 -0.49 -3.84 -8.55
N ILE A 82 -1.28 -4.02 -7.49
CA ILE A 82 -0.78 -4.12 -6.13
C ILE A 82 -0.90 -5.57 -5.68
N LYS A 83 0.21 -6.14 -5.25
CA LYS A 83 0.29 -7.53 -4.80
C LYS A 83 0.64 -7.61 -3.32
N ASN A 84 0.21 -8.71 -2.69
CA ASN A 84 0.64 -9.01 -1.33
C ASN A 84 2.17 -9.08 -1.27
N GLY A 85 2.74 -8.51 -0.24
CA GLY A 85 4.19 -8.46 -0.06
C GLY A 85 4.87 -7.21 -0.61
N TYR A 86 4.22 -6.45 -1.47
CA TYR A 86 4.74 -5.15 -1.89
C TYR A 86 4.83 -4.22 -0.68
N GLN A 87 5.71 -3.24 -0.74
CA GLN A 87 5.87 -2.25 0.31
C GLN A 87 5.43 -0.89 -0.20
N ILE A 88 4.79 -0.13 0.67
CA ILE A 88 4.33 1.22 0.34
C ILE A 88 4.87 2.17 1.41
N GLU A 89 5.51 3.25 0.99
CA GLU A 89 5.95 4.29 1.92
C GLU A 89 4.80 5.23 2.22
N VAL A 90 4.52 5.41 3.50
CA VAL A 90 3.50 6.33 4.01
C VAL A 90 4.16 7.19 5.07
N ASP A 91 4.20 8.49 4.82
CA ASP A 91 4.77 9.47 5.76
C ASP A 91 6.19 9.10 6.22
N GLY A 92 7.03 8.68 5.26
CA GLY A 92 8.42 8.33 5.51
C GLY A 92 8.64 6.94 6.11
N GLU A 93 7.58 6.19 6.39
CA GLU A 93 7.67 4.85 6.95
C GLU A 93 7.23 3.81 5.93
N ARG A 94 7.83 2.63 6.00
CA ARG A 94 7.48 1.53 5.10
C ARG A 94 6.44 0.62 5.72
N TYR A 95 5.43 0.30 4.92
CA TYR A 95 4.37 -0.64 5.25
C TYR A 95 4.37 -1.77 4.23
N VAL A 96 4.12 -2.99 4.69
CA VAL A 96 3.95 -4.13 3.79
C VAL A 96 2.47 -4.31 3.47
N VAL A 97 2.17 -4.65 2.21
CA VAL A 97 0.82 -5.01 1.78
C VAL A 97 0.53 -6.41 2.31
N VAL A 98 -0.30 -6.50 3.33
CA VAL A 98 -0.72 -7.78 3.92
C VAL A 98 -1.75 -8.45 3.03
N GLU A 99 -2.73 -7.68 2.56
CA GLU A 99 -3.74 -8.11 1.61
C GLU A 99 -4.01 -6.98 0.62
N ALA A 100 -3.91 -7.26 -0.67
CA ALA A 100 -4.11 -6.25 -1.71
C ALA A 100 -5.59 -5.89 -1.90
N ARG A 101 -6.51 -6.79 -1.63
CA ARG A 101 -7.96 -6.62 -1.67
C ARG A 101 -8.45 -5.90 -2.93
N PRO A 102 -8.22 -6.49 -4.13
CA PRO A 102 -8.69 -5.86 -5.35
C PRO A 102 -10.22 -5.75 -5.38
N VAL A 103 -10.71 -4.61 -5.82
CA VAL A 103 -12.13 -4.38 -6.04
C VAL A 103 -12.42 -4.68 -7.49
N ARG A 104 -13.16 -5.74 -7.76
CA ARG A 104 -13.42 -6.19 -9.12
C ARG A 104 -14.86 -5.88 -9.53
N GLN A 105 -15.00 -5.43 -10.77
CA GLN A 105 -16.29 -5.27 -11.43
C GLN A 105 -16.22 -5.98 -12.77
N THR A 106 -16.97 -7.04 -12.94
CA THR A 106 -17.09 -7.79 -14.22
C THR A 106 -15.71 -8.10 -14.85
N ASN A 107 -14.88 -8.86 -14.19
CA ASN A 107 -13.54 -9.26 -14.66
C ASN A 107 -12.51 -8.12 -14.76
N ILE A 108 -12.85 -6.91 -14.33
CA ILE A 108 -11.92 -5.79 -14.32
C ILE A 108 -11.65 -5.36 -12.89
N THR A 109 -10.38 -5.20 -12.53
CA THR A 109 -10.01 -4.62 -11.24
C THR A 109 -10.18 -3.10 -11.33
N ALA A 110 -11.14 -2.57 -10.57
CA ALA A 110 -11.43 -1.13 -10.57
C ALA A 110 -10.49 -0.35 -9.66
N ALA A 111 -10.07 -0.97 -8.55
CA ALA A 111 -9.23 -0.32 -7.55
C ALA A 111 -8.62 -1.38 -6.64
N TYR A 112 -7.70 -0.95 -5.78
CA TYR A 112 -7.14 -1.78 -4.72
C TYR A 112 -7.41 -1.11 -3.37
N ARG A 113 -7.76 -1.92 -2.37
CA ARG A 113 -7.98 -1.44 -0.99
C ARG A 113 -7.08 -2.21 -0.03
N PRO A 114 -5.76 -2.06 -0.15
CA PRO A 114 -4.83 -2.88 0.61
C PRO A 114 -4.87 -2.60 2.11
N ILE A 115 -4.58 -3.64 2.87
CA ILE A 115 -4.26 -3.52 4.29
C ILE A 115 -2.76 -3.39 4.38
N LEU A 116 -2.30 -2.30 4.99
CA LEU A 116 -0.89 -1.96 5.10
C LEU A 116 -0.46 -2.12 6.56
N ARG A 117 0.60 -2.90 6.76
CA ARG A 117 1.14 -3.15 8.09
C ARG A 117 2.55 -2.61 8.21
N ARG A 118 2.79 -1.85 9.26
CA ARG A 118 4.10 -1.25 9.50
C ARG A 118 5.16 -2.33 9.64
N ILE A 119 6.28 -2.13 8.93
CA ILE A 119 7.44 -3.00 9.04
C ILE A 119 8.21 -2.59 10.28
N ALA A 120 8.47 -3.54 11.18
CA ALA A 120 9.29 -3.28 12.35
C ALA A 120 10.72 -3.00 11.88
N VAL A 121 11.22 -1.81 12.24
CA VAL A 121 12.61 -1.45 12.00
C VAL A 121 13.40 -1.80 13.23
N HIS A 122 14.28 -2.78 13.12
CA HIS A 122 15.26 -3.06 14.14
C HIS A 122 16.44 -2.15 13.87
N GLY A 123 16.44 -1.03 14.57
CA GLY A 123 17.52 -0.07 14.49
C GLY A 123 18.71 -0.46 15.35
#